data_b9c475936e5df0791e265fae588e3687
#
_entry.id   b9c475936e5df0791e265fae588e3687
#
_cell.length_a   1.000
_cell.length_b   1.000
_cell.length_c   1.000
_cell.angle_alpha   90.00
_cell.angle_beta   90.00
_cell.angle_gamma   90.00
#
_symmetry.space_group_name_H-M   'P 1'
#
loop_
_entity.id
_entity.type
_entity.pdbx_description
1 polymer ?
#
loop_
_entity_poly.entity_id
_entity_poly.type
_entity_poly.pdbx_seq_one_letter_code
_entity_poly.pdbx_strand_id
1 'polypeptide(L)'
;AKIYTDFALFTANEKITKEVDDVFSFIEYPYTRPVFENLLVSPLNARDRIKFMIDREIDFAKQGQYASIHFKVNALVDVPLINKLYEASQVGVKIRGVVRGMCSLKPGVEGLSENIYITSIVDRYLEHPRVMLFNNGGDEELFISSADWMKRNLDLRIEVGARILDPELQKRIKGILKLQEQDNRKA
;
A
#
# COMPACT_ATOMS: atom_id res chain seq x y z
N ALA A 1 -8.48 4.13 -27.12
CA ALA A 1 -8.14 4.96 -25.96
C ALA A 1 -7.91 4.03 -24.77
N LYS A 2 -6.81 4.21 -24.07
CA LYS A 2 -6.57 3.44 -22.83
C LYS A 2 -7.43 4.07 -21.74
N ILE A 3 -8.45 3.35 -21.31
CA ILE A 3 -9.29 3.78 -20.18
C ILE A 3 -8.59 3.30 -18.90
N TYR A 4 -8.32 4.25 -18.00
CA TYR A 4 -7.80 3.98 -16.67
C TYR A 4 -8.95 3.77 -15.71
N THR A 5 -8.87 2.74 -14.87
CA THR A 5 -9.64 2.69 -13.62
C THR A 5 -8.78 3.28 -12.51
N ASP A 6 -9.37 4.06 -11.62
CA ASP A 6 -8.65 4.59 -10.46
C ASP A 6 -9.60 4.84 -9.29
N PHE A 7 -9.05 5.17 -8.11
CA PHE A 7 -9.79 5.63 -6.97
C PHE A 7 -9.54 7.11 -6.73
N ALA A 8 -10.60 7.88 -6.49
CA ALA A 8 -10.54 9.24 -6.02
C ALA A 8 -11.32 9.34 -4.71
N LEU A 9 -10.70 9.92 -3.68
CA LEU A 9 -11.34 10.18 -2.39
C LEU A 9 -11.82 11.63 -2.35
N PHE A 10 -13.14 11.80 -2.14
CA PHE A 10 -13.72 13.09 -1.80
C PHE A 10 -14.05 13.07 -0.31
N THR A 11 -13.48 14.00 0.44
CA THR A 11 -13.65 14.05 1.90
C THR A 11 -13.70 15.47 2.41
N ALA A 12 -14.53 15.71 3.43
CA ALA A 12 -14.55 16.92 4.23
C ALA A 12 -14.03 16.69 5.66
N ASN A 13 -13.38 15.54 5.92
CA ASN A 13 -12.83 15.24 7.22
C ASN A 13 -11.68 16.20 7.53
N GLU A 14 -11.85 17.02 8.58
CA GLU A 14 -10.93 18.11 8.95
C GLU A 14 -9.50 17.62 9.21
N LYS A 15 -9.32 16.39 9.74
CA LYS A 15 -7.99 15.83 9.98
C LYS A 15 -7.24 15.57 8.67
N ILE A 16 -7.96 15.08 7.64
CA ILE A 16 -7.36 14.81 6.33
C ILE A 16 -7.14 16.12 5.57
N THR A 17 -8.16 17.00 5.53
CA THR A 17 -8.08 18.25 4.74
C THR A 17 -6.99 19.19 5.27
N LYS A 18 -6.79 19.26 6.60
CA LYS A 18 -5.68 20.02 7.18
C LYS A 18 -4.32 19.46 6.74
N GLU A 19 -4.15 18.14 6.77
CA GLU A 19 -2.90 17.54 6.30
C GLU A 19 -2.69 17.72 4.78
N VAL A 20 -3.78 17.83 3.99
CA VAL A 20 -3.68 18.20 2.57
C VAL A 20 -3.16 19.63 2.40
N ASP A 21 -3.61 20.59 3.20
CA ASP A 21 -3.08 21.97 3.20
C ASP A 21 -1.59 21.97 3.55
N ASP A 22 -1.17 21.13 4.50
CA ASP A 22 0.24 20.95 4.86
C ASP A 22 1.06 20.37 3.70
N VAL A 23 0.49 19.49 2.86
CA VAL A 23 1.15 19.00 1.63
C VAL A 23 1.36 20.16 0.65
N PHE A 24 0.35 20.99 0.40
CA PHE A 24 0.49 22.16 -0.48
C PHE A 24 1.50 23.16 0.07
N SER A 25 1.49 23.42 1.39
CA SER A 25 2.48 24.24 2.06
C SER A 25 3.91 23.70 1.89
N PHE A 26 4.08 22.37 1.96
CA PHE A 26 5.38 21.75 1.70
C PHE A 26 5.82 21.88 0.22
N ILE A 27 4.88 21.81 -0.73
CA ILE A 27 5.19 22.05 -2.16
C ILE A 27 5.70 23.47 -2.39
N GLU A 28 5.07 24.45 -1.75
CA GLU A 28 5.45 25.87 -1.85
C GLU A 28 6.75 26.17 -1.07
N TYR A 29 6.88 25.56 0.12
CA TYR A 29 8.01 25.77 1.02
C TYR A 29 8.69 24.44 1.40
N PRO A 30 9.58 23.89 0.53
CA PRO A 30 10.14 22.53 0.71
C PRO A 30 11.04 22.35 1.94
N TYR A 31 11.38 23.41 2.65
CA TYR A 31 12.13 23.37 3.91
C TYR A 31 11.25 23.06 5.13
N THR A 32 9.93 23.14 5.00
CA THR A 32 9.02 22.78 6.08
C THR A 32 9.01 21.27 6.33
N ARG A 33 8.68 20.87 7.54
CA ARG A 33 8.61 19.43 7.92
C ARG A 33 7.32 19.17 8.66
N PRO A 34 6.17 19.21 7.94
CA PRO A 34 4.89 18.90 8.54
C PRO A 34 4.85 17.44 9.01
N VAL A 35 4.05 17.18 10.05
CA VAL A 35 3.80 15.83 10.57
C VAL A 35 2.45 15.35 10.08
N PHE A 36 2.40 14.14 9.53
CA PHE A 36 1.20 13.54 8.98
C PHE A 36 0.80 12.31 9.80
N GLU A 37 -0.44 12.23 10.23
CA GLU A 37 -1.02 11.07 10.92
C GLU A 37 -1.86 10.20 9.96
N ASN A 38 -2.62 10.85 9.08
CA ASN A 38 -3.56 10.22 8.15
C ASN A 38 -3.03 10.13 6.72
N LEU A 39 -2.02 10.94 6.37
CA LEU A 39 -1.40 10.91 5.05
C LEU A 39 -0.02 10.24 5.08
N LEU A 40 0.25 9.52 4.01
CA LEU A 40 1.57 9.04 3.64
C LEU A 40 2.10 9.96 2.54
N VAL A 41 3.10 10.76 2.85
CA VAL A 41 3.61 11.77 1.92
C VAL A 41 5.07 11.47 1.58
N SER A 42 5.34 11.23 0.31
CA SER A 42 6.70 11.13 -0.21
C SER A 42 7.23 12.53 -0.56
N PRO A 43 8.51 12.80 -0.34
CA PRO A 43 9.54 11.95 0.26
C PRO A 43 9.65 12.09 1.80
N LEU A 44 8.62 12.57 2.49
CA LEU A 44 8.70 12.96 3.90
C LEU A 44 8.57 11.76 4.86
N ASN A 45 7.42 11.06 4.83
CA ASN A 45 7.14 10.00 5.79
C ASN A 45 6.69 8.67 5.17
N ALA A 46 6.32 8.64 3.87
CA ALA A 46 5.65 7.48 3.28
C ALA A 46 6.47 6.18 3.42
N ARG A 47 7.75 6.21 3.07
CA ARG A 47 8.63 5.04 3.18
C ARG A 47 8.71 4.51 4.60
N ASP A 48 9.00 5.39 5.56
CA ASP A 48 9.21 4.98 6.95
C ASP A 48 7.91 4.50 7.60
N ARG A 49 6.79 5.12 7.26
CA ARG A 49 5.46 4.68 7.73
C ARG A 49 5.07 3.33 7.15
N ILE A 50 5.32 3.06 5.86
CA ILE A 50 5.06 1.74 5.26
C ILE A 50 5.94 0.68 5.94
N LYS A 51 7.23 0.94 6.14
CA LYS A 51 8.13 0.02 6.87
C LYS A 51 7.64 -0.23 8.28
N PHE A 52 7.28 0.82 9.01
CA PHE A 52 6.73 0.71 10.36
C PHE A 52 5.47 -0.17 10.41
N MET A 53 4.54 0.00 9.45
CA MET A 53 3.34 -0.83 9.39
C MET A 53 3.68 -2.31 9.09
N ILE A 54 4.67 -2.58 8.24
CA ILE A 54 5.15 -3.96 8.01
C ILE A 54 5.81 -4.52 9.29
N ASP A 55 6.66 -3.75 9.97
CA ASP A 55 7.32 -4.16 11.22
C ASP A 55 6.28 -4.48 12.32
N ARG A 56 5.22 -3.69 12.40
CA ARG A 56 4.10 -3.94 13.32
C ARG A 56 3.40 -5.28 13.04
N GLU A 57 3.16 -5.63 11.76
CA GLU A 57 2.62 -6.94 11.41
C GLU A 57 3.59 -8.08 11.77
N ILE A 58 4.90 -7.87 11.61
CA ILE A 58 5.95 -8.80 12.05
C ILE A 58 5.85 -9.03 13.56
N ASP A 59 5.67 -7.97 14.35
CA ASP A 59 5.58 -8.07 15.80
C ASP A 59 4.32 -8.81 16.25
N PHE A 60 3.17 -8.58 15.61
CA PHE A 60 1.95 -9.35 15.85
C PHE A 60 2.14 -10.84 15.55
N ALA A 61 2.76 -11.17 14.41
CA ALA A 61 3.02 -12.56 14.04
C ALA A 61 3.97 -13.26 15.02
N LYS A 62 5.02 -12.58 15.48
CA LYS A 62 5.95 -13.10 16.52
C LYS A 62 5.27 -13.37 17.85
N GLN A 63 4.18 -12.65 18.17
CA GLN A 63 3.35 -12.85 19.34
C GLN A 63 2.29 -13.94 19.14
N GLY A 64 2.28 -14.65 18.01
CA GLY A 64 1.31 -15.67 17.66
C GLY A 64 -0.07 -15.13 17.25
N GLN A 65 -0.17 -13.85 16.99
CA GLN A 65 -1.41 -13.22 16.53
C GLN A 65 -1.51 -13.32 15.00
N TYR A 66 -2.74 -13.30 14.49
CA TYR A 66 -2.95 -13.19 13.04
C TYR A 66 -2.47 -11.86 12.51
N ALA A 67 -1.63 -11.90 11.49
CA ALA A 67 -1.08 -10.73 10.82
C ALA A 67 -1.18 -10.88 9.31
N SER A 68 -1.60 -9.83 8.62
CA SER A 68 -1.71 -9.86 7.18
C SER A 68 -1.48 -8.49 6.53
N ILE A 69 -0.92 -8.53 5.33
CA ILE A 69 -0.71 -7.38 4.47
C ILE A 69 -1.33 -7.68 3.11
N HIS A 70 -2.22 -6.79 2.65
CA HIS A 70 -2.76 -6.84 1.31
C HIS A 70 -2.39 -5.56 0.58
N PHE A 71 -1.94 -5.66 -0.65
CA PHE A 71 -1.61 -4.47 -1.41
C PHE A 71 -1.89 -4.64 -2.90
N LYS A 72 -2.14 -3.52 -3.55
CA LYS A 72 -2.15 -3.41 -5.01
C LYS A 72 -1.28 -2.24 -5.42
N VAL A 73 -0.34 -2.48 -6.33
CA VAL A 73 0.55 -1.48 -6.91
C VAL A 73 0.77 -1.78 -8.40
N ASN A 74 1.21 -0.78 -9.17
CA ASN A 74 1.57 -1.07 -10.54
C ASN A 74 3.00 -1.62 -10.65
N ALA A 75 3.90 -1.19 -9.75
CA ALA A 75 5.27 -1.69 -9.71
C ALA A 75 5.76 -1.92 -8.28
N LEU A 76 6.43 -3.06 -8.07
CA LEU A 76 7.08 -3.48 -6.83
C LEU A 76 8.54 -3.79 -7.14
N VAL A 77 9.41 -2.78 -7.05
CA VAL A 77 10.85 -2.90 -7.36
C VAL A 77 11.76 -2.25 -6.31
N ASP A 78 11.16 -1.76 -5.22
CA ASP A 78 11.91 -1.18 -4.10
C ASP A 78 12.52 -2.27 -3.23
N VAL A 79 13.83 -2.47 -3.34
CA VAL A 79 14.55 -3.53 -2.64
C VAL A 79 14.38 -3.48 -1.12
N PRO A 80 14.48 -2.31 -0.44
CA PRO A 80 14.24 -2.25 1.00
C PRO A 80 12.85 -2.74 1.43
N LEU A 81 11.78 -2.39 0.70
CA LEU A 81 10.43 -2.87 1.00
C LEU A 81 10.26 -4.36 0.68
N ILE A 82 10.84 -4.84 -0.43
CA ILE A 82 10.81 -6.27 -0.78
C ILE A 82 11.47 -7.09 0.32
N ASN A 83 12.63 -6.67 0.84
CA ASN A 83 13.30 -7.35 1.94
C ASN A 83 12.44 -7.38 3.21
N LYS A 84 11.74 -6.27 3.51
CA LYS A 84 10.79 -6.23 4.64
C LYS A 84 9.62 -7.19 4.46
N LEU A 85 9.09 -7.34 3.25
CA LEU A 85 8.05 -8.32 2.96
C LEU A 85 8.57 -9.77 3.12
N TYR A 86 9.82 -10.04 2.76
CA TYR A 86 10.45 -11.34 3.01
C TYR A 86 10.60 -11.61 4.51
N GLU A 87 11.11 -10.64 5.29
CA GLU A 87 11.18 -10.75 6.75
C GLU A 87 9.80 -11.05 7.36
N ALA A 88 8.76 -10.34 6.90
CA ALA A 88 7.38 -10.56 7.35
C ALA A 88 6.87 -11.97 7.00
N SER A 89 7.14 -12.44 5.78
CA SER A 89 6.78 -13.80 5.36
C SER A 89 7.44 -14.87 6.21
N GLN A 90 8.72 -14.72 6.54
CA GLN A 90 9.49 -15.69 7.34
C GLN A 90 8.94 -15.88 8.75
N VAL A 91 8.30 -14.87 9.32
CA VAL A 91 7.66 -14.97 10.64
C VAL A 91 6.15 -15.31 10.57
N GLY A 92 5.62 -15.58 9.37
CA GLY A 92 4.27 -16.09 9.19
C GLY A 92 3.20 -15.06 8.81
N VAL A 93 3.55 -13.79 8.58
CA VAL A 93 2.62 -12.77 8.08
C VAL A 93 2.08 -13.21 6.71
N LYS A 94 0.76 -13.20 6.54
CA LYS A 94 0.10 -13.56 5.27
C LYS A 94 0.07 -12.37 4.34
N ILE A 95 0.75 -12.47 3.21
CA ILE A 95 0.93 -11.36 2.28
C ILE A 95 0.28 -11.69 0.94
N ARG A 96 -0.62 -10.82 0.50
CA ARG A 96 -1.26 -10.89 -0.82
C ARG A 96 -1.04 -9.59 -1.56
N GLY A 97 -0.50 -9.69 -2.77
CA GLY A 97 -0.25 -8.53 -3.61
C GLY A 97 -0.83 -8.69 -5.01
N VAL A 98 -1.36 -7.59 -5.54
CA VAL A 98 -1.71 -7.45 -6.95
C VAL A 98 -0.70 -6.51 -7.58
N VAL A 99 0.15 -7.01 -8.46
CA VAL A 99 1.19 -6.23 -9.13
C VAL A 99 0.99 -6.30 -10.64
N ARG A 100 0.52 -5.20 -11.23
CA ARG A 100 0.14 -5.15 -12.64
C ARG A 100 1.34 -5.11 -13.60
N GLY A 101 2.43 -4.47 -13.21
CA GLY A 101 3.62 -4.25 -14.05
C GLY A 101 4.86 -4.94 -13.49
N MET A 102 5.92 -4.17 -13.28
CA MET A 102 7.21 -4.71 -12.82
C MET A 102 7.13 -5.24 -11.39
N CYS A 103 7.55 -6.49 -11.20
CA CYS A 103 7.65 -7.11 -9.88
C CYS A 103 9.05 -7.74 -9.74
N SER A 104 9.86 -7.25 -8.82
CA SER A 104 11.17 -7.82 -8.47
C SER A 104 11.10 -8.77 -7.26
N LEU A 105 9.94 -8.89 -6.61
CA LEU A 105 9.70 -9.85 -5.56
C LEU A 105 9.40 -11.23 -6.16
N LYS A 106 10.04 -12.28 -5.63
CA LYS A 106 9.78 -13.67 -6.00
C LYS A 106 8.91 -14.33 -4.92
N PRO A 107 7.64 -14.63 -5.17
CA PRO A 107 6.74 -15.26 -4.19
C PRO A 107 6.95 -16.78 -4.14
N GLY A 108 6.50 -17.42 -3.06
CA GLY A 108 6.38 -18.88 -2.94
C GLY A 108 7.71 -19.62 -2.80
N VAL A 109 8.80 -18.95 -2.40
CA VAL A 109 10.10 -19.59 -2.15
C VAL A 109 10.12 -20.12 -0.72
N GLU A 110 10.41 -21.42 -0.56
CA GLU A 110 10.53 -22.07 0.74
C GLU A 110 11.58 -21.37 1.64
N GLY A 111 11.22 -21.14 2.90
CA GLY A 111 12.04 -20.45 3.89
C GLY A 111 12.24 -18.95 3.66
N LEU A 112 11.67 -18.38 2.58
CA LEU A 112 11.83 -16.96 2.27
C LEU A 112 10.47 -16.25 2.07
N SER A 113 9.67 -16.71 1.11
CA SER A 113 8.45 -16.03 0.69
C SER A 113 7.26 -16.96 0.54
N GLU A 114 7.23 -18.05 1.27
CA GLU A 114 6.16 -19.06 1.24
C GLU A 114 4.79 -18.53 1.66
N ASN A 115 4.78 -17.44 2.45
CA ASN A 115 3.55 -16.76 2.88
C ASN A 115 3.18 -15.57 1.97
N ILE A 116 3.90 -15.37 0.85
CA ILE A 116 3.63 -14.31 -0.12
C ILE A 116 2.97 -14.91 -1.36
N TYR A 117 1.83 -14.32 -1.71
CA TYR A 117 1.10 -14.63 -2.93
C TYR A 117 0.95 -13.37 -3.77
N ILE A 118 1.38 -13.41 -5.03
CA ILE A 118 1.30 -12.28 -5.97
C ILE A 118 0.47 -12.69 -7.19
N THR A 119 -0.52 -11.86 -7.50
CA THR A 119 -1.28 -11.95 -8.76
C THR A 119 -1.00 -10.73 -9.63
N SER A 120 -1.34 -10.83 -10.91
CA SER A 120 -1.30 -9.71 -11.84
C SER A 120 -2.64 -9.63 -12.57
N ILE A 121 -3.16 -8.42 -12.73
CA ILE A 121 -4.37 -8.16 -13.51
C ILE A 121 -3.98 -7.41 -14.77
N VAL A 122 -4.25 -8.03 -15.91
CA VAL A 122 -4.13 -7.41 -17.24
C VAL A 122 -5.45 -7.67 -17.95
N ASP A 123 -6.24 -6.62 -18.15
CA ASP A 123 -7.57 -6.72 -18.76
C ASP A 123 -7.79 -5.53 -19.73
N ARG A 124 -9.01 -5.41 -20.22
CA ARG A 124 -9.48 -4.37 -21.15
C ARG A 124 -9.18 -2.96 -20.66
N TYR A 125 -9.33 -2.76 -19.34
CA TYR A 125 -9.03 -1.49 -18.67
C TYR A 125 -7.68 -1.56 -17.98
N LEU A 126 -7.00 -0.41 -17.91
CA LEU A 126 -5.77 -0.28 -17.16
C LEU A 126 -6.10 -0.10 -15.66
N GLU A 127 -5.91 -1.17 -14.90
CA GLU A 127 -6.15 -1.19 -13.45
C GLU A 127 -5.06 -0.40 -12.72
N HIS A 128 -5.33 0.90 -12.45
CA HIS A 128 -4.33 1.85 -11.96
C HIS A 128 -4.36 2.13 -10.44
N PRO A 129 -5.42 1.82 -9.67
CA PRO A 129 -5.45 2.12 -8.25
C PRO A 129 -4.28 1.46 -7.48
N ARG A 130 -3.75 2.16 -6.48
CA ARG A 130 -2.83 1.59 -5.50
C ARG A 130 -3.52 1.60 -4.14
N VAL A 131 -3.45 0.46 -3.49
CA VAL A 131 -4.12 0.19 -2.22
C VAL A 131 -3.15 -0.51 -1.29
N MET A 132 -3.18 -0.18 -0.01
CA MET A 132 -2.46 -0.88 1.04
C MET A 132 -3.41 -1.14 2.19
N LEU A 133 -3.43 -2.37 2.70
CA LEU A 133 -4.23 -2.80 3.84
C LEU A 133 -3.35 -3.59 4.80
N PHE A 134 -3.29 -3.15 6.04
CA PHE A 134 -2.59 -3.81 7.14
C PHE A 134 -3.61 -4.26 8.19
N ASN A 135 -3.42 -5.47 8.73
CA ASN A 135 -4.36 -6.04 9.72
C ASN A 135 -4.33 -5.32 11.06
N ASN A 136 -3.16 -4.85 11.49
CA ASN A 136 -2.98 -4.06 12.70
C ASN A 136 -3.68 -4.65 13.95
N GLY A 137 -3.50 -5.95 14.20
CA GLY A 137 -4.14 -6.61 15.34
C GLY A 137 -5.67 -6.64 15.29
N GLY A 138 -6.26 -6.46 14.11
CA GLY A 138 -7.72 -6.42 13.89
C GLY A 138 -8.30 -5.01 13.73
N ASP A 139 -7.53 -3.95 14.04
CA ASP A 139 -7.89 -2.55 13.75
C ASP A 139 -7.30 -2.13 12.40
N GLU A 140 -7.87 -2.66 11.34
CA GLU A 140 -7.33 -2.56 9.99
C GLU A 140 -7.06 -1.12 9.54
N GLU A 141 -5.90 -0.91 8.93
CA GLU A 141 -5.52 0.36 8.30
C GLU A 141 -5.48 0.22 6.79
N LEU A 142 -6.36 0.96 6.11
CA LEU A 142 -6.47 0.95 4.66
C LEU A 142 -6.11 2.32 4.09
N PHE A 143 -5.26 2.29 3.06
CA PHE A 143 -4.81 3.48 2.34
C PHE A 143 -5.06 3.31 0.84
N ILE A 144 -5.43 4.40 0.17
CA ILE A 144 -5.28 4.56 -1.28
C ILE A 144 -4.11 5.51 -1.54
N SER A 145 -3.34 5.30 -2.61
CA SER A 145 -2.10 6.06 -2.84
C SER A 145 -1.85 6.34 -4.31
N SER A 146 -1.11 7.40 -4.59
CA SER A 146 -0.56 7.67 -5.92
C SER A 146 0.77 6.95 -6.15
N ALA A 147 1.47 6.53 -5.08
CA ALA A 147 2.81 5.94 -5.13
C ALA A 147 2.80 4.46 -5.52
N ASP A 148 3.67 4.09 -6.45
CA ASP A 148 4.15 2.71 -6.57
C ASP A 148 5.27 2.44 -5.57
N TRP A 149 5.56 1.18 -5.30
CA TRP A 149 6.67 0.79 -4.43
C TRP A 149 7.99 0.76 -5.22
N MET A 150 8.41 1.96 -5.58
CA MET A 150 9.63 2.26 -6.34
C MET A 150 10.39 3.39 -5.65
N LYS A 151 11.71 3.34 -5.70
CA LYS A 151 12.56 4.39 -5.13
C LYS A 151 12.17 5.80 -5.59
N ARG A 152 11.93 5.99 -6.89
CA ARG A 152 11.53 7.30 -7.43
C ARG A 152 10.23 7.84 -6.84
N ASN A 153 9.25 6.98 -6.54
CA ASN A 153 7.98 7.38 -5.95
C ASN A 153 8.13 7.66 -4.45
N LEU A 154 8.91 6.85 -3.74
CA LEU A 154 9.01 6.94 -2.28
C LEU A 154 10.01 8.00 -1.80
N ASP A 155 11.06 8.31 -2.61
CA ASP A 155 12.17 9.17 -2.18
C ASP A 155 12.34 10.45 -3.00
N LEU A 156 11.79 10.53 -4.24
CA LEU A 156 12.11 11.62 -5.16
C LEU A 156 10.90 12.44 -5.62
N ARG A 157 9.71 11.85 -5.65
CA ARG A 157 8.48 12.49 -6.08
C ARG A 157 7.65 12.92 -4.87
N ILE A 158 6.79 13.91 -5.09
CA ILE A 158 5.71 14.17 -4.17
C ILE A 158 4.57 13.24 -4.55
N GLU A 159 4.29 12.28 -3.67
CA GLU A 159 3.21 11.32 -3.79
C GLU A 159 2.42 11.32 -2.48
N VAL A 160 1.14 11.04 -2.57
CA VAL A 160 0.26 11.04 -1.40
C VAL A 160 -0.52 9.74 -1.31
N GLY A 161 -0.51 9.14 -0.13
CA GLY A 161 -1.43 8.09 0.28
C GLY A 161 -2.37 8.63 1.35
N ALA A 162 -3.67 8.36 1.23
CA ALA A 162 -4.67 8.79 2.19
C ALA A 162 -5.29 7.60 2.92
N ARG A 163 -5.35 7.67 4.25
CA ARG A 163 -6.06 6.68 5.07
C ARG A 163 -7.56 6.80 4.83
N ILE A 164 -8.21 5.68 4.60
CA ILE A 164 -9.67 5.61 4.49
C ILE A 164 -10.24 5.40 5.88
N LEU A 165 -10.93 6.43 6.39
CA LEU A 165 -11.50 6.42 7.74
C LEU A 165 -12.95 5.91 7.76
N ASP A 166 -13.67 6.02 6.65
CA ASP A 166 -15.06 5.61 6.53
C ASP A 166 -15.17 4.08 6.38
N PRO A 167 -15.89 3.38 7.28
CA PRO A 167 -15.99 1.91 7.26
C PRO A 167 -16.67 1.35 6.01
N GLU A 168 -17.65 2.06 5.43
CA GLU A 168 -18.34 1.59 4.23
C GLU A 168 -17.43 1.71 2.99
N LEU A 169 -16.63 2.77 2.90
CA LEU A 169 -15.61 2.89 1.87
C LEU A 169 -14.52 1.84 2.03
N GLN A 170 -14.07 1.57 3.26
CA GLN A 170 -13.12 0.48 3.53
C GLN A 170 -13.67 -0.87 3.04
N LYS A 171 -14.91 -1.20 3.40
CA LYS A 171 -15.58 -2.44 2.99
C LYS A 171 -15.65 -2.56 1.47
N ARG A 172 -16.00 -1.47 0.78
CA ARG A 172 -16.08 -1.43 -0.69
C ARG A 172 -14.71 -1.65 -1.34
N ILE A 173 -13.67 -0.96 -0.88
CA ILE A 173 -12.31 -1.10 -1.41
C ILE A 173 -11.75 -2.49 -1.14
N LYS A 174 -11.94 -3.04 0.07
CA LYS A 174 -11.55 -4.42 0.42
C LYS A 174 -12.25 -5.44 -0.47
N GLY A 175 -13.54 -5.24 -0.77
CA GLY A 175 -14.28 -6.10 -1.69
C GLY A 175 -13.67 -6.11 -3.09
N ILE A 176 -13.31 -4.95 -3.63
CA ILE A 176 -12.64 -4.82 -4.94
C ILE A 176 -11.26 -5.51 -4.91
N LEU A 177 -10.45 -5.22 -3.89
CA LEU A 177 -9.11 -5.81 -3.74
C LEU A 177 -9.19 -7.34 -3.69
N LYS A 178 -10.12 -7.89 -2.91
CA LYS A 178 -10.35 -9.33 -2.82
C LYS A 178 -10.72 -9.97 -4.16
N LEU A 179 -11.58 -9.33 -4.96
CA LEU A 179 -11.92 -9.82 -6.30
C LEU A 179 -10.68 -9.84 -7.20
N GLN A 180 -9.84 -8.82 -7.14
CA GLN A 180 -8.61 -8.72 -7.92
C GLN A 180 -7.56 -9.76 -7.49
N GLU A 181 -7.46 -10.07 -6.19
CA GLU A 181 -6.57 -11.12 -5.67
C GLU A 181 -7.01 -12.53 -6.10
N GLN A 182 -8.29 -12.72 -6.38
CA GLN A 182 -8.88 -14.00 -6.78
C GLN A 182 -9.01 -14.16 -8.29
N ASP A 183 -8.61 -13.15 -9.06
CA ASP A 183 -8.68 -13.22 -10.52
C ASP A 183 -7.73 -14.30 -11.04
N ASN A 184 -8.33 -15.30 -11.70
CA ASN A 184 -7.64 -16.43 -12.29
C ASN A 184 -7.94 -16.59 -13.79
N ARG A 185 -8.59 -15.59 -14.39
CA ARG A 185 -8.90 -15.58 -15.82
C ARG A 185 -7.81 -14.84 -16.57
N LYS A 186 -7.28 -15.48 -17.60
CA LYS A 186 -6.45 -14.76 -18.59
C LYS A 186 -7.38 -13.99 -19.52
N ALA A 187 -7.07 -12.71 -19.72
CA ALA A 187 -7.71 -11.90 -20.76
C ALA A 187 -7.32 -12.40 -22.17
#